data_23a26b215b0e035fed2e37666a8a2a53
#
_entry.id   23a26b215b0e035fed2e37666a8a2a53
#
_cell.length_a   1.000
_cell.length_b   1.000
_cell.length_c   1.000
_cell.angle_alpha   90.00
_cell.angle_beta   90.00
_cell.angle_gamma   90.00
#
_symmetry.space_group_name_H-M   'P 1'
#
loop_
_entity.id
_entity.type
_entity.pdbx_description
1 polymer ?
#
loop_
_entity_poly.entity_id
_entity_poly.type
_entity_poly.pdbx_seq_one_letter_code
_entity_poly.pdbx_strand_id
1 'polypeptide(L)'
;MDGKYERHPESHYLDFRIDGRSLLELSDIGGTYAKDVITKFSAPDSEDAPHFRDELAGRTSPAHPELGVPLYTCAIDGDELCGFLAALIEVHDDTVTWSRIAWCSPDWDGPTGGGEIAMSVTDTGLAPMVFDRDQYEHALAEAVPRVDDLPFDVTEFRGKRFLWPWEWGWRV
;
A
#
# COMPACT_ATOMS: atom_id res chain seq x y z
N MET A 1 -5.38 30.92 -5.69
CA MET A 1 -6.17 29.82 -5.09
C MET A 1 -5.25 29.18 -4.05
N ASP A 2 -5.42 29.56 -2.78
CA ASP A 2 -4.62 28.98 -1.70
C ASP A 2 -5.24 27.64 -1.33
N GLY A 3 -4.80 26.59 -2.01
CA GLY A 3 -5.17 25.23 -1.65
C GLY A 3 -4.56 24.90 -0.29
N LYS A 4 -5.29 25.14 0.78
CA LYS A 4 -5.00 24.52 2.06
C LYS A 4 -5.26 23.02 1.90
N TYR A 5 -4.21 22.25 1.65
CA TYR A 5 -4.22 20.83 1.92
C TYR A 5 -4.48 20.68 3.42
N GLU A 6 -5.68 20.26 3.79
CA GLU A 6 -5.91 19.82 5.16
C GLU A 6 -4.96 18.64 5.40
N ARG A 7 -4.15 18.73 6.44
CA ARG A 7 -3.34 17.58 6.88
C ARG A 7 -4.32 16.44 7.17
N HIS A 8 -4.18 15.34 6.43
CA HIS A 8 -4.83 14.11 6.83
C HIS A 8 -4.34 13.72 8.22
N PRO A 9 -5.19 13.12 9.07
CA PRO A 9 -4.76 12.61 10.36
C PRO A 9 -3.53 11.71 10.13
N GLU A 10 -2.55 11.79 11.03
CA GLU A 10 -1.33 10.99 10.91
C GLU A 10 -1.75 9.50 10.88
N SER A 11 -1.66 8.90 9.70
CA SER A 11 -1.96 7.48 9.55
C SER A 11 -0.81 6.69 10.14
N HIS A 12 -1.10 5.85 11.13
CA HIS A 12 -0.13 4.94 11.72
C HIS A 12 -0.18 3.59 11.01
N TYR A 13 0.98 3.08 10.60
CA TYR A 13 1.11 1.81 9.90
C TYR A 13 2.41 1.08 10.28
N LEU A 14 2.45 -0.21 10.06
CA LEU A 14 3.68 -0.99 10.18
C LEU A 14 4.46 -0.93 8.87
N ASP A 15 5.70 -0.49 8.96
CA ASP A 15 6.61 -0.33 7.82
C ASP A 15 7.37 -1.63 7.52
N PHE A 16 7.59 -1.92 6.24
CA PHE A 16 8.50 -2.99 5.82
C PHE A 16 9.95 -2.55 6.01
N ARG A 17 10.66 -3.24 6.91
CA ARG A 17 12.07 -2.96 7.18
C ARG A 17 12.95 -4.12 6.78
N ILE A 18 13.86 -3.86 5.85
CA ILE A 18 14.84 -4.81 5.35
C ILE A 18 16.19 -4.39 5.91
N ASP A 19 16.82 -5.26 6.70
CA ASP A 19 18.09 -4.96 7.39
C ASP A 19 18.05 -3.62 8.17
N GLY A 20 16.90 -3.34 8.80
CA GLY A 20 16.70 -2.12 9.61
C GLY A 20 16.39 -0.85 8.83
N ARG A 21 16.36 -0.88 7.50
CA ARG A 21 16.00 0.25 6.63
C ARG A 21 14.58 0.10 6.08
N SER A 22 13.87 1.21 5.97
CA SER A 22 12.55 1.21 5.33
C SER A 22 12.65 0.80 3.86
N LEU A 23 11.71 -0.04 3.40
CA LEU A 23 11.64 -0.41 1.99
C LEU A 23 11.34 0.79 1.10
N LEU A 24 10.55 1.76 1.57
CA LEU A 24 10.34 3.02 0.85
C LEU A 24 11.64 3.80 0.65
N GLU A 25 12.49 3.87 1.68
CA GLU A 25 13.80 4.52 1.58
C GLU A 25 14.73 3.76 0.62
N LEU A 26 14.67 2.42 0.63
CA LEU A 26 15.46 1.58 -0.27
C LEU A 26 15.06 1.72 -1.73
N SER A 27 13.76 1.86 -1.99
CA SER A 27 13.21 1.90 -3.35
C SER A 27 13.50 3.21 -4.10
N ASP A 28 13.99 4.25 -3.41
CA ASP A 28 14.28 5.60 -3.94
C ASP A 28 13.14 6.24 -4.77
N ILE A 29 11.95 5.64 -4.71
CA ILE A 29 10.73 6.18 -5.33
C ILE A 29 10.25 7.43 -4.57
N GLY A 30 10.85 7.68 -3.43
CA GLY A 30 10.45 8.57 -2.36
C GLY A 30 10.51 10.07 -2.61
N GLY A 31 10.88 10.54 -3.79
CA GLY A 31 10.99 11.99 -4.02
C GLY A 31 9.67 12.73 -3.90
N THR A 32 8.58 12.20 -4.44
CA THR A 32 7.28 12.88 -4.51
C THR A 32 6.17 12.09 -3.81
N TYR A 33 6.22 10.77 -3.82
CA TYR A 33 5.12 9.90 -3.40
C TYR A 33 5.29 9.28 -2.00
N ALA A 34 6.51 9.22 -1.45
CA ALA A 34 6.78 8.52 -0.19
C ALA A 34 6.10 9.12 1.05
N LYS A 35 5.57 10.32 0.96
CA LYS A 35 4.89 10.99 2.08
C LYS A 35 3.41 10.67 2.17
N ASP A 36 2.86 10.10 1.09
CA ASP A 36 1.43 9.95 0.90
C ASP A 36 1.03 8.48 0.71
N VAL A 37 1.89 7.56 1.14
CA VAL A 37 1.62 6.12 1.05
C VAL A 37 1.76 5.43 2.41
N ILE A 38 0.96 4.40 2.61
CA ILE A 38 0.96 3.53 3.80
C ILE A 38 0.88 2.07 3.36
N THR A 39 1.22 1.16 4.26
CA THR A 39 0.94 -0.27 4.05
C THR A 39 -0.50 -0.59 4.46
N LYS A 40 -1.04 -1.70 3.97
CA LYS A 40 -2.33 -2.25 4.45
C LYS A 40 -2.25 -2.79 5.90
N PHE A 41 -1.06 -2.85 6.51
CA PHE A 41 -0.89 -3.00 7.95
C PHE A 41 -1.03 -1.64 8.63
N SER A 42 -2.19 -1.03 8.49
CA SER A 42 -2.50 0.30 9.02
C SER A 42 -3.71 0.26 9.95
N ALA A 43 -3.80 1.22 10.85
CA ALA A 43 -4.91 1.28 11.80
C ALA A 43 -6.29 1.43 11.11
N PRO A 44 -6.45 2.24 10.04
CA PRO A 44 -7.72 2.32 9.30
C PRO A 44 -8.13 1.00 8.66
N ASP A 45 -7.16 0.19 8.23
CA ASP A 45 -7.37 -1.03 7.44
C ASP A 45 -7.14 -2.31 8.26
N SER A 46 -7.28 -2.23 9.60
CA SER A 46 -7.00 -3.35 10.50
C SER A 46 -7.85 -4.59 10.18
N GLU A 47 -9.08 -4.42 9.70
CA GLU A 47 -9.95 -5.52 9.28
C GLU A 47 -9.38 -6.27 8.06
N ASP A 48 -8.64 -5.61 7.19
CA ASP A 48 -8.02 -6.17 5.99
C ASP A 48 -6.63 -6.75 6.23
N ALA A 49 -6.01 -6.46 7.37
CA ALA A 49 -4.65 -6.92 7.70
C ALA A 49 -4.47 -8.45 7.60
N PRO A 50 -5.43 -9.31 8.02
CA PRO A 50 -5.34 -10.75 7.83
C PRO A 50 -5.33 -11.17 6.36
N HIS A 51 -6.11 -10.51 5.50
CA HIS A 51 -6.14 -10.79 4.07
C HIS A 51 -4.82 -10.37 3.42
N PHE A 52 -4.33 -9.20 3.73
CA PHE A 52 -3.04 -8.71 3.25
C PHE A 52 -1.87 -9.61 3.67
N ARG A 53 -1.88 -10.11 4.92
CA ARG A 53 -0.93 -11.13 5.35
C ARG A 53 -0.99 -12.37 4.45
N ASP A 54 -2.17 -12.83 4.09
CA ASP A 54 -2.36 -14.04 3.29
C ASP A 54 -1.91 -13.84 1.83
N GLU A 55 -2.08 -12.63 1.27
CA GLU A 55 -1.47 -12.25 -0.01
C GLU A 55 0.06 -12.29 0.05
N LEU A 56 0.66 -11.68 1.08
CA LEU A 56 2.11 -11.69 1.29
C LEU A 56 2.66 -13.09 1.49
N ALA A 57 1.91 -13.98 2.13
CA ALA A 57 2.29 -15.38 2.32
C ALA A 57 1.99 -16.27 1.11
N GLY A 58 1.49 -15.72 0.00
CA GLY A 58 1.12 -16.47 -1.20
C GLY A 58 -0.07 -17.43 -1.01
N ARG A 59 -0.89 -17.24 0.02
CA ARG A 59 -2.08 -18.05 0.29
C ARG A 59 -3.29 -17.59 -0.50
N THR A 60 -3.33 -16.31 -0.86
CA THR A 60 -4.35 -15.70 -1.73
C THR A 60 -3.66 -14.93 -2.84
N SER A 61 -4.31 -14.82 -3.99
CA SER A 61 -3.80 -14.03 -5.10
C SER A 61 -4.19 -12.57 -4.93
N PRO A 62 -3.28 -11.61 -5.21
CA PRO A 62 -3.63 -10.20 -5.26
C PRO A 62 -4.59 -9.91 -6.43
N ALA A 63 -5.23 -8.76 -6.40
CA ALA A 63 -6.17 -8.33 -7.45
C ALA A 63 -5.51 -8.28 -8.83
N HIS A 64 -4.22 -7.92 -8.90
CA HIS A 64 -3.42 -7.84 -10.12
C HIS A 64 -2.17 -8.73 -10.00
N PRO A 65 -2.30 -10.07 -10.21
CA PRO A 65 -1.19 -11.00 -10.01
C PRO A 65 0.06 -10.67 -10.84
N GLU A 66 -0.13 -10.08 -12.03
CA GLU A 66 0.95 -9.69 -12.94
C GLU A 66 1.74 -8.47 -12.42
N LEU A 67 1.14 -7.64 -11.57
CA LEU A 67 1.77 -6.50 -10.92
C LEU A 67 2.42 -6.88 -9.59
N GLY A 68 1.86 -7.89 -8.91
CA GLY A 68 2.31 -8.36 -7.61
C GLY A 68 1.41 -7.90 -6.47
N VAL A 69 1.87 -8.13 -5.23
CA VAL A 69 1.17 -7.72 -4.01
C VAL A 69 1.45 -6.23 -3.75
N PRO A 70 0.41 -5.39 -3.63
CA PRO A 70 0.57 -3.98 -3.27
C PRO A 70 1.09 -3.84 -1.84
N LEU A 71 2.36 -3.44 -1.69
CA LEU A 71 3.01 -3.25 -0.38
C LEU A 71 2.65 -1.91 0.26
N TYR A 72 2.61 -0.85 -0.55
CA TYR A 72 2.24 0.50 -0.14
C TYR A 72 1.25 1.07 -1.13
N THR A 73 0.17 1.63 -0.61
CA THR A 73 -0.93 2.25 -1.35
C THR A 73 -1.14 3.69 -0.89
N CYS A 74 -2.01 4.43 -1.55
CA CYS A 74 -2.36 5.79 -1.18
C CYS A 74 -2.86 5.87 0.27
N ALA A 75 -2.30 6.79 1.06
CA ALA A 75 -2.69 6.99 2.47
C ALA A 75 -4.09 7.63 2.63
N ILE A 76 -4.66 8.18 1.56
CA ILE A 76 -5.92 8.93 1.61
C ILE A 76 -7.12 7.99 1.54
N ASP A 77 -7.07 7.03 0.62
CA ASP A 77 -8.21 6.18 0.27
C ASP A 77 -7.85 4.70 0.09
N GLY A 78 -6.56 4.35 0.20
CA GLY A 78 -6.08 2.98 -0.04
C GLY A 78 -6.19 2.56 -1.50
N ASP A 79 -6.55 3.48 -2.41
CA ASP A 79 -6.85 3.16 -3.80
C ASP A 79 -5.56 2.92 -4.60
N GLU A 80 -5.53 1.82 -5.34
CA GLU A 80 -4.45 1.46 -6.27
C GLU A 80 -4.43 2.36 -7.50
N LEU A 81 -5.53 3.07 -7.81
CA LEU A 81 -5.60 4.06 -8.89
C LEU A 81 -4.79 5.34 -8.62
N CYS A 82 -4.37 5.59 -7.38
CA CYS A 82 -3.39 6.64 -7.05
C CYS A 82 -1.95 6.21 -7.33
N GLY A 83 -1.73 4.93 -7.60
CA GLY A 83 -0.42 4.29 -7.70
C GLY A 83 -0.04 3.58 -6.41
N PHE A 84 0.79 2.55 -6.55
CA PHE A 84 1.22 1.70 -5.43
C PHE A 84 2.60 1.10 -5.68
N LEU A 85 3.31 0.79 -4.61
CA LEU A 85 4.53 0.00 -4.69
C LEU A 85 4.18 -1.47 -4.50
N ALA A 86 4.51 -2.31 -5.48
CA ALA A 86 4.21 -3.73 -5.45
C ALA A 86 5.47 -4.59 -5.47
N ALA A 87 5.33 -5.82 -4.96
CA ALA A 87 6.33 -6.86 -5.11
C ALA A 87 5.74 -8.12 -5.74
N LEU A 88 6.46 -8.71 -6.70
CA LEU A 88 6.21 -10.09 -7.11
C LEU A 88 6.79 -11.04 -6.07
N ILE A 89 5.92 -11.82 -5.44
CA ILE A 89 6.28 -12.70 -4.32
C ILE A 89 6.18 -14.16 -4.78
N GLU A 90 7.26 -14.90 -4.59
CA GLU A 90 7.36 -16.32 -4.87
C GLU A 90 7.65 -17.06 -3.57
N VAL A 91 6.78 -18.02 -3.20
CA VAL A 91 6.91 -18.81 -2.00
C VAL A 91 7.42 -20.21 -2.38
N HIS A 92 8.56 -20.59 -1.81
CA HIS A 92 9.21 -21.91 -1.96
C HIS A 92 9.16 -22.68 -0.64
N ASP A 93 9.69 -23.92 -0.63
CA ASP A 93 9.63 -24.77 0.56
C ASP A 93 10.31 -24.12 1.77
N ASP A 94 11.51 -23.54 1.59
CA ASP A 94 12.32 -22.98 2.68
C ASP A 94 12.53 -21.46 2.57
N THR A 95 12.07 -20.82 1.47
CA THR A 95 12.34 -19.40 1.21
C THR A 95 11.12 -18.67 0.64
N VAL A 96 11.10 -17.36 0.85
CA VAL A 96 10.21 -16.44 0.14
C VAL A 96 11.07 -15.44 -0.62
N THR A 97 10.77 -15.24 -1.88
CA THR A 97 11.51 -14.31 -2.74
C THR A 97 10.63 -13.18 -3.21
N TRP A 98 11.06 -11.94 -2.98
CA TRP A 98 10.50 -10.76 -3.64
C TRP A 98 11.33 -10.49 -4.87
N SER A 99 10.86 -10.97 -6.03
CA SER A 99 11.67 -11.03 -7.26
C SER A 99 11.70 -9.72 -8.03
N ARG A 100 10.68 -8.90 -7.90
CA ARG A 100 10.61 -7.56 -8.50
C ARG A 100 9.87 -6.63 -7.55
N ILE A 101 10.41 -5.45 -7.33
CA ILE A 101 9.76 -4.37 -6.60
C ILE A 101 9.62 -3.19 -7.55
N ALA A 102 8.40 -2.78 -7.82
CA ALA A 102 8.10 -1.76 -8.81
C ALA A 102 6.98 -0.82 -8.36
N TRP A 103 7.07 0.43 -8.80
CA TRP A 103 5.98 1.38 -8.71
C TRP A 103 5.00 1.15 -9.85
N CYS A 104 3.75 0.93 -9.52
CA CYS A 104 2.65 0.77 -10.45
C CYS A 104 1.75 2.01 -10.38
N SER A 105 1.42 2.59 -11.51
CA SER A 105 0.54 3.76 -11.59
C SER A 105 -0.36 3.70 -12.81
N PRO A 106 -1.58 4.25 -12.76
CA PRO A 106 -2.46 4.30 -13.90
C PRO A 106 -1.83 5.06 -15.07
N ASP A 107 -1.94 4.53 -16.26
CA ASP A 107 -1.61 5.23 -17.50
C ASP A 107 -2.87 5.90 -18.05
N TRP A 108 -3.10 7.14 -17.61
CA TRP A 108 -4.27 7.92 -18.01
C TRP A 108 -4.25 8.35 -19.50
N ASP A 109 -3.08 8.32 -20.12
CA ASP A 109 -2.88 8.66 -21.54
C ASP A 109 -2.87 7.42 -22.43
N GLY A 110 -2.92 6.24 -21.82
CA GLY A 110 -2.91 4.94 -22.49
C GLY A 110 -4.22 4.66 -23.25
N PRO A 111 -4.22 3.66 -24.14
CA PRO A 111 -5.41 3.28 -24.90
C PRO A 111 -6.50 2.78 -23.95
N THR A 112 -7.58 3.55 -23.83
CA THR A 112 -8.78 3.16 -23.07
C THR A 112 -9.59 2.14 -23.89
N GLY A 113 -9.16 0.89 -23.86
CA GLY A 113 -9.86 -0.22 -24.51
C GLY A 113 -10.63 -1.05 -23.48
N GLY A 114 -11.96 -0.95 -23.48
CA GLY A 114 -12.79 -1.91 -22.72
C GLY A 114 -13.03 -1.61 -21.24
N GLY A 115 -12.68 -0.43 -20.72
CA GLY A 115 -12.99 -0.03 -19.34
C GLY A 115 -11.92 -0.42 -18.31
N GLU A 116 -10.88 -1.14 -18.68
CA GLU A 116 -9.70 -1.36 -17.82
C GLU A 116 -8.67 -0.25 -18.05
N ILE A 117 -8.17 0.32 -16.94
CA ILE A 117 -7.11 1.31 -16.96
C ILE A 117 -5.78 0.55 -17.06
N ALA A 118 -5.00 0.85 -18.10
CA ALA A 118 -3.66 0.30 -18.21
C ALA A 118 -2.77 0.80 -17.06
N MET A 119 -1.90 -0.09 -16.56
CA MET A 119 -0.93 0.27 -15.52
C MET A 119 0.46 0.43 -16.10
N SER A 120 1.08 1.57 -15.81
CA SER A 120 2.50 1.80 -16.05
C SER A 120 3.32 1.22 -14.90
N VAL A 121 4.40 0.50 -15.22
CA VAL A 121 5.25 -0.16 -14.22
C VAL A 121 6.67 0.41 -14.32
N THR A 122 7.13 1.01 -13.22
CA THR A 122 8.49 1.54 -13.09
C THR A 122 9.26 0.69 -12.08
N ASP A 123 10.25 -0.05 -12.55
CA ASP A 123 11.11 -0.88 -11.71
C ASP A 123 11.96 0.01 -10.78
N THR A 124 12.08 -0.39 -9.52
CA THR A 124 12.91 0.33 -8.53
C THR A 124 14.41 0.08 -8.70
N GLY A 125 14.79 -0.94 -9.48
CA GLY A 125 16.18 -1.38 -9.60
C GLY A 125 16.71 -2.12 -8.37
N LEU A 126 15.88 -2.40 -7.38
CA LEU A 126 16.27 -3.22 -6.23
C LEU A 126 16.54 -4.66 -6.67
N ALA A 127 17.64 -5.23 -6.18
CA ALA A 127 17.89 -6.66 -6.38
C ALA A 127 16.80 -7.50 -5.70
N PRO A 128 16.52 -8.71 -6.23
CA PRO A 128 15.62 -9.63 -5.56
C PRO A 128 16.02 -9.87 -4.11
N MET A 129 15.03 -9.92 -3.23
CA MET A 129 15.22 -10.16 -1.80
C MET A 129 14.76 -11.56 -1.47
N VAL A 130 15.61 -12.30 -0.76
CA VAL A 130 15.31 -13.68 -0.36
C VAL A 130 15.25 -13.75 1.17
N PHE A 131 14.16 -14.27 1.67
CA PHE A 131 13.89 -14.40 3.11
C PHE A 131 13.81 -15.89 3.47
N ASP A 132 14.27 -16.22 4.67
CA ASP A 132 13.95 -17.49 5.30
C ASP A 132 12.44 -17.56 5.53
N ARG A 133 11.81 -18.66 5.12
CA ARG A 133 10.36 -18.77 5.13
C ARG A 133 9.77 -18.75 6.53
N ASP A 134 10.39 -19.45 7.46
CA ASP A 134 9.86 -19.53 8.84
C ASP A 134 9.93 -18.16 9.51
N GLN A 135 11.04 -17.42 9.32
CA GLN A 135 11.18 -16.06 9.84
C GLN A 135 10.21 -15.10 9.19
N TYR A 136 10.00 -15.22 7.88
CA TYR A 136 9.07 -14.39 7.12
C TYR A 136 7.62 -14.61 7.59
N GLU A 137 7.18 -15.87 7.67
CA GLU A 137 5.82 -16.20 8.14
C GLU A 137 5.61 -15.80 9.61
N HIS A 138 6.64 -15.92 10.44
CA HIS A 138 6.60 -15.46 11.83
C HIS A 138 6.43 -13.94 11.91
N ALA A 139 7.19 -13.17 11.13
CA ALA A 139 7.06 -11.71 11.09
C ALA A 139 5.67 -11.27 10.63
N LEU A 140 5.09 -11.94 9.64
CA LEU A 140 3.73 -11.68 9.17
C LEU A 140 2.67 -12.03 10.23
N ALA A 141 2.86 -13.12 10.97
CA ALA A 141 1.96 -13.51 12.05
C ALA A 141 1.98 -12.50 13.21
N GLU A 142 3.14 -11.91 13.50
CA GLU A 142 3.27 -10.87 14.53
C GLU A 142 2.73 -9.50 14.06
N ALA A 143 2.70 -9.24 12.76
CA ALA A 143 2.24 -7.96 12.24
C ALA A 143 0.75 -7.74 12.50
N VAL A 144 -0.10 -8.73 12.25
CA VAL A 144 -1.57 -8.60 12.34
C VAL A 144 -2.03 -8.10 13.73
N PRO A 145 -1.66 -8.73 14.87
CA PRO A 145 -2.09 -8.23 16.18
C PRO A 145 -1.49 -6.87 16.52
N ARG A 146 -0.33 -6.51 15.96
CA ARG A 146 0.27 -5.18 16.19
C ARG A 146 -0.46 -4.06 15.48
N VAL A 147 -1.20 -4.35 14.41
CA VAL A 147 -2.04 -3.35 13.73
C VAL A 147 -3.16 -2.89 14.66
N ASP A 148 -3.76 -3.79 15.44
CA ASP A 148 -4.82 -3.48 16.39
C ASP A 148 -4.34 -2.55 17.53
N ASP A 149 -3.04 -2.57 17.82
CA ASP A 149 -2.41 -1.72 18.84
C ASP A 149 -1.99 -0.33 18.31
N LEU A 150 -2.11 -0.09 16.99
CA LEU A 150 -1.74 1.21 16.40
C LEU A 150 -2.71 2.31 16.86
N PRO A 151 -2.22 3.50 17.15
CA PRO A 151 -3.07 4.63 17.49
C PRO A 151 -4.02 4.95 16.33
N PHE A 152 -5.33 4.98 16.62
CA PHE A 152 -6.34 5.37 15.68
C PHE A 152 -7.40 6.25 16.34
N ASP A 153 -7.42 7.53 16.00
CA ASP A 153 -8.42 8.47 16.54
C ASP A 153 -9.66 8.51 15.64
N VAL A 154 -10.61 7.62 15.94
CA VAL A 154 -11.91 7.63 15.26
C VAL A 154 -12.71 8.92 15.46
N THR A 155 -12.35 9.77 16.43
CA THR A 155 -13.09 11.02 16.69
C THR A 155 -12.83 12.05 15.59
N GLU A 156 -11.65 12.06 14.98
CA GLU A 156 -11.34 12.92 13.85
C GLU A 156 -12.20 12.57 12.61
N PHE A 157 -12.55 11.30 12.44
CA PHE A 157 -13.46 10.86 11.38
C PHE A 157 -14.93 11.08 11.71
N ARG A 158 -15.33 10.97 12.99
CA ARG A 158 -16.72 11.18 13.42
C ARG A 158 -17.19 12.64 13.31
N GLY A 159 -16.26 13.60 13.27
CA GLY A 159 -16.58 15.02 13.07
C GLY A 159 -16.86 15.40 11.61
N LYS A 160 -16.41 14.61 10.67
CA LYS A 160 -16.66 14.84 9.23
C LYS A 160 -17.96 14.16 8.84
N ARG A 161 -19.10 14.84 9.07
CA ARG A 161 -20.37 14.48 8.47
C ARG A 161 -20.16 14.27 6.98
N PHE A 162 -20.61 13.11 6.48
CA PHE A 162 -20.61 12.84 5.04
C PHE A 162 -21.39 13.97 4.35
N LEU A 163 -20.68 14.88 3.73
CA LEU A 163 -21.29 16.00 3.00
C LEU A 163 -21.89 15.43 1.72
N TRP A 164 -23.17 15.65 1.54
CA TRP A 164 -23.81 15.30 0.27
C TRP A 164 -23.20 16.15 -0.85
N PRO A 165 -23.17 15.68 -2.12
CA PRO A 165 -22.55 16.38 -3.25
C PRO A 165 -22.95 17.86 -3.37
N TRP A 166 -24.18 18.21 -3.01
CA TRP A 166 -24.66 19.61 -3.02
C TRP A 166 -24.12 20.48 -1.87
N GLU A 167 -23.54 19.88 -0.84
CA GLU A 167 -22.90 20.60 0.26
C GLU A 167 -21.42 20.93 -0.03
N TRP A 168 -20.86 20.45 -1.15
CA TRP A 168 -19.46 20.68 -1.55
C TRP A 168 -19.20 22.09 -2.10
N GLY A 169 -20.15 22.99 -1.97
CA GLY A 169 -19.95 24.41 -2.29
C GLY A 169 -19.74 24.73 -3.77
N TRP A 170 -20.16 23.83 -4.66
CA TRP A 170 -20.23 24.12 -6.10
C TRP A 170 -21.30 25.18 -6.31
N ARG A 171 -20.86 26.44 -6.34
CA ARG A 171 -21.72 27.52 -6.89
C ARG A 171 -21.60 27.44 -8.40
N VAL A 172 -22.73 27.16 -9.03
CA VAL A 172 -22.94 27.33 -10.49
C VAL A 172 -22.89 28.80 -10.82
#